data_f8ea0040bc8b239f6074f254151827e6
#
_entry.id   f8ea0040bc8b239f6074f254151827e6
#
_cell.length_a   1.000
_cell.length_b   1.000
_cell.length_c   1.000
_cell.angle_alpha   90.00
_cell.angle_beta   90.00
_cell.angle_gamma   90.00
#
_symmetry.space_group_name_H-M   'P 1'
#
loop_
_entity.id
_entity.type
_entity.pdbx_description
1 polymer ?
#
loop_
_entity_poly.entity_id
_entity_poly.type
_entity_poly.pdbx_seq_one_letter_code
_entity_poly.pdbx_strand_id
1 'polypeptide(L)'
;MSGKGASAGHRKRLREKFIGSGLAGFHDYEIVELLLTLGSPRRDCKPQAKEAIRRFKSLRGVLSASSEELQQIDGIGPHNALGIKLVSEVAQEFLKQKTVAKPAYKSAREIFDYLYHSMRDLKKEVFKVIYLDSQNQIIDIADIAKGTVDRGAVSAREVMESAIRHNAISLILVHNHPSGNPEPSQSDEQITRDLVFAGGIMQIRVLDHIVIGENKYYSFAVEGLIEKYEGDFLDLKLKGVSEAKRRLYRAKVLPPELHWRP
;
A
#
# COMPACT_ATOMS: atom_id res chain seq x y z
N MET A 1 -20.74 45.98 11.14
CA MET A 1 -19.65 45.93 10.15
C MET A 1 -18.31 45.58 10.80
N SER A 2 -18.04 44.36 11.26
CA SER A 2 -16.74 44.02 11.87
C SER A 2 -16.21 42.59 11.63
N GLY A 3 -16.66 41.93 10.55
CA GLY A 3 -16.25 40.56 10.30
C GLY A 3 -15.12 40.36 9.26
N LYS A 4 -14.80 41.33 8.41
CA LYS A 4 -13.88 41.16 7.29
C LYS A 4 -12.38 41.29 7.64
N GLY A 5 -12.01 41.92 8.75
CA GLY A 5 -10.62 42.12 9.13
C GLY A 5 -9.97 40.95 9.87
N ALA A 6 -10.73 40.23 10.69
CA ALA A 6 -10.22 39.12 11.52
C ALA A 6 -9.86 37.86 10.73
N SER A 7 -10.65 37.55 9.69
CA SER A 7 -10.41 36.35 8.85
C SER A 7 -9.21 36.52 7.91
N ALA A 8 -8.94 37.73 7.41
CA ALA A 8 -7.78 38.00 6.56
C ALA A 8 -6.46 37.86 7.34
N GLY A 9 -6.42 38.33 8.58
CA GLY A 9 -5.25 38.20 9.48
C GLY A 9 -4.98 36.74 9.87
N HIS A 10 -6.02 35.92 10.08
CA HIS A 10 -5.88 34.50 10.44
C HIS A 10 -5.24 33.71 9.29
N ARG A 11 -5.74 33.86 8.06
CA ARG A 11 -5.19 33.16 6.88
C ARG A 11 -3.74 33.57 6.58
N LYS A 12 -3.39 34.84 6.77
CA LYS A 12 -2.03 35.30 6.63
C LYS A 12 -1.11 34.56 7.61
N ARG A 13 -1.49 34.54 8.90
CA ARG A 13 -0.73 33.79 9.93
C ARG A 13 -0.61 32.29 9.63
N LEU A 14 -1.66 31.65 9.12
CA LEU A 14 -1.63 30.23 8.77
C LEU A 14 -0.63 29.94 7.65
N ARG A 15 -0.58 30.79 6.62
CA ARG A 15 0.41 30.70 5.53
C ARG A 15 1.82 30.97 6.01
N GLU A 16 2.03 31.99 6.82
CA GLU A 16 3.34 32.34 7.41
C GLU A 16 3.86 31.19 8.29
N LYS A 17 2.98 30.58 9.09
CA LYS A 17 3.30 29.39 9.88
C LYS A 17 3.77 28.25 8.97
N PHE A 18 3.05 27.98 7.85
CA PHE A 18 3.44 26.96 6.88
C PHE A 18 4.79 27.26 6.20
N ILE A 19 5.00 28.49 5.78
CA ILE A 19 6.27 28.91 5.15
C ILE A 19 7.45 28.75 6.12
N GLY A 20 7.25 29.06 7.40
CA GLY A 20 8.31 29.01 8.41
C GLY A 20 8.63 27.61 8.94
N SER A 21 7.65 26.70 9.02
CA SER A 21 7.83 25.40 9.70
C SER A 21 7.21 24.20 8.98
N GLY A 22 6.74 24.37 7.74
CA GLY A 22 5.99 23.32 7.05
C GLY A 22 4.73 22.96 7.82
N LEU A 23 4.39 21.68 7.87
CA LEU A 23 3.23 21.18 8.60
C LEU A 23 3.51 20.86 10.08
N ALA A 24 4.75 21.05 10.55
CA ALA A 24 5.09 20.81 11.94
C ALA A 24 4.26 21.71 12.88
N GLY A 25 3.62 21.11 13.87
CA GLY A 25 2.76 21.83 14.82
C GLY A 25 1.41 22.29 14.28
N PHE A 26 0.99 21.81 13.09
CA PHE A 26 -0.38 22.02 12.60
C PHE A 26 -1.32 20.96 13.20
N HIS A 27 -2.53 21.39 13.56
CA HIS A 27 -3.63 20.47 13.80
C HIS A 27 -4.26 20.03 12.46
N ASP A 28 -4.85 18.85 12.41
CA ASP A 28 -5.47 18.31 11.20
C ASP A 28 -6.44 19.30 10.52
N TYR A 29 -7.28 19.99 11.30
CA TYR A 29 -8.21 20.98 10.74
C TYR A 29 -7.49 22.21 10.15
N GLU A 30 -6.33 22.60 10.66
CA GLU A 30 -5.55 23.71 10.10
C GLU A 30 -4.94 23.35 8.75
N ILE A 31 -4.55 22.07 8.57
CA ILE A 31 -4.07 21.54 7.28
C ILE A 31 -5.21 21.56 6.27
N VAL A 32 -6.39 21.04 6.66
CA VAL A 32 -7.58 21.06 5.79
C VAL A 32 -8.00 22.49 5.46
N GLU A 33 -7.95 23.42 6.43
CA GLU A 33 -8.22 24.83 6.19
C GLU A 33 -7.26 25.42 5.16
N LEU A 34 -5.97 25.13 5.27
CA LEU A 34 -4.95 25.59 4.32
C LEU A 34 -5.23 25.08 2.91
N LEU A 35 -5.59 23.79 2.76
CA LEU A 35 -5.98 23.18 1.48
C LEU A 35 -7.22 23.87 0.88
N LEU A 36 -8.26 24.09 1.69
CA LEU A 36 -9.49 24.76 1.24
C LEU A 36 -9.23 26.20 0.78
N THR A 37 -8.25 26.90 1.36
CA THR A 37 -7.90 28.27 0.93
C THR A 37 -7.32 28.34 -0.48
N LEU A 38 -6.81 27.23 -1.04
CA LEU A 38 -6.33 27.16 -2.42
C LEU A 38 -7.49 27.32 -3.42
N GLY A 39 -8.63 26.66 -3.14
CA GLY A 39 -9.85 26.79 -3.96
C GLY A 39 -10.78 27.94 -3.57
N SER A 40 -10.58 28.54 -2.38
CA SER A 40 -11.42 29.62 -1.86
C SER A 40 -10.59 30.74 -1.23
N PRO A 41 -9.81 31.51 -2.02
CA PRO A 41 -8.78 32.42 -1.50
C PRO A 41 -9.32 33.62 -0.72
N ARG A 42 -10.62 33.96 -0.85
CA ARG A 42 -11.25 35.11 -0.19
C ARG A 42 -12.22 34.75 0.94
N ARG A 43 -12.46 33.46 1.18
CA ARG A 43 -13.43 32.96 2.17
C ARG A 43 -12.71 32.45 3.43
N ASP A 44 -13.34 32.58 4.58
CA ASP A 44 -12.94 31.86 5.78
C ASP A 44 -13.32 30.37 5.63
N CYS A 45 -12.34 29.50 5.68
CA CYS A 45 -12.52 28.06 5.49
C CYS A 45 -12.42 27.26 6.80
N LYS A 46 -12.22 27.94 7.94
CA LYS A 46 -12.07 27.28 9.24
C LYS A 46 -13.29 26.47 9.68
N PRO A 47 -14.53 26.99 9.53
CA PRO A 47 -15.71 26.19 9.86
C PRO A 47 -15.82 24.91 9.02
N GLN A 48 -15.57 24.99 7.71
CA GLN A 48 -15.61 23.87 6.79
C GLN A 48 -14.52 22.82 7.11
N ALA A 49 -13.33 23.28 7.43
CA ALA A 49 -12.22 22.42 7.82
C ALA A 49 -12.52 21.63 9.10
N LYS A 50 -13.07 22.29 10.11
CA LYS A 50 -13.52 21.63 11.35
C LYS A 50 -14.63 20.64 11.11
N GLU A 51 -15.61 20.98 10.27
CA GLU A 51 -16.71 20.09 9.90
C GLU A 51 -16.18 18.87 9.13
N ALA A 52 -15.23 19.04 8.21
CA ALA A 52 -14.59 17.95 7.50
C ALA A 52 -13.90 16.97 8.46
N ILE A 53 -13.09 17.48 9.41
CA ILE A 53 -12.47 16.63 10.43
C ILE A 53 -13.50 15.96 11.32
N ARG A 54 -14.56 16.67 11.73
CA ARG A 54 -15.66 16.06 12.53
C ARG A 54 -16.31 14.90 11.82
N ARG A 55 -16.57 15.04 10.51
CA ARG A 55 -17.28 14.04 9.68
C ARG A 55 -16.37 12.86 9.34
N PHE A 56 -15.17 13.12 8.88
CA PHE A 56 -14.22 12.10 8.40
C PHE A 56 -13.20 11.67 9.45
N LYS A 57 -13.27 12.19 10.68
CA LYS A 57 -12.51 11.81 11.89
C LYS A 57 -11.02 12.16 11.89
N SER A 58 -10.39 12.35 10.75
CA SER A 58 -8.96 12.65 10.64
C SER A 58 -8.63 13.35 9.32
N LEU A 59 -7.44 13.95 9.23
CA LEU A 59 -6.90 14.46 7.97
C LEU A 59 -6.93 13.37 6.87
N ARG A 60 -6.53 12.14 7.22
CA ARG A 60 -6.58 11.01 6.30
C ARG A 60 -7.99 10.77 5.80
N GLY A 61 -8.99 10.69 6.68
CA GLY A 61 -10.37 10.50 6.28
C GLY A 61 -10.86 11.57 5.31
N VAL A 62 -10.43 12.83 5.48
CA VAL A 62 -10.72 13.92 4.55
C VAL A 62 -10.05 13.68 3.18
N LEU A 63 -8.77 13.29 3.16
CA LEU A 63 -8.03 13.03 1.92
C LEU A 63 -8.56 11.80 1.16
N SER A 64 -9.08 10.79 1.88
CA SER A 64 -9.64 9.57 1.30
C SER A 64 -11.10 9.71 0.87
N ALA A 65 -11.82 10.72 1.34
CA ALA A 65 -13.24 10.94 1.01
C ALA A 65 -13.42 11.19 -0.49
N SER A 66 -14.55 10.75 -1.05
CA SER A 66 -14.87 11.03 -2.46
C SER A 66 -15.19 12.52 -2.67
N SER A 67 -15.13 12.98 -3.93
CA SER A 67 -15.50 14.36 -4.27
C SER A 67 -16.95 14.67 -3.89
N GLU A 68 -17.85 13.70 -4.05
CA GLU A 68 -19.26 13.81 -3.71
C GLU A 68 -19.45 13.94 -2.20
N GLU A 69 -18.74 13.13 -1.41
CA GLU A 69 -18.80 13.18 0.06
C GLU A 69 -18.26 14.50 0.60
N LEU A 70 -17.16 15.02 0.04
CA LEU A 70 -16.61 16.33 0.42
C LEU A 70 -17.60 17.46 0.11
N GLN A 71 -18.26 17.44 -1.04
CA GLN A 71 -19.22 18.46 -1.46
C GLN A 71 -20.53 18.45 -0.66
N GLN A 72 -20.79 17.42 0.13
CA GLN A 72 -21.94 17.42 1.09
C GLN A 72 -21.69 18.34 2.30
N ILE A 73 -20.47 18.87 2.47
CA ILE A 73 -20.16 19.85 3.49
C ILE A 73 -20.48 21.24 2.91
N ASP A 74 -21.39 21.97 3.55
CA ASP A 74 -21.73 23.33 3.11
C ASP A 74 -20.47 24.22 3.01
N GLY A 75 -20.30 24.81 1.84
CA GLY A 75 -19.17 25.66 1.52
C GLY A 75 -17.92 24.95 1.00
N ILE A 76 -17.95 23.63 0.83
CA ILE A 76 -16.95 22.90 0.04
C ILE A 76 -17.54 22.63 -1.35
N GLY A 77 -17.10 23.44 -2.32
CA GLY A 77 -17.52 23.30 -3.72
C GLY A 77 -16.61 22.38 -4.53
N PRO A 78 -16.93 22.17 -5.85
CA PRO A 78 -16.15 21.30 -6.73
C PRO A 78 -14.65 21.64 -6.79
N HIS A 79 -14.29 22.94 -6.82
CA HIS A 79 -12.89 23.37 -6.85
C HIS A 79 -12.12 23.01 -5.57
N ASN A 80 -12.77 23.08 -4.39
CA ASN A 80 -12.16 22.68 -3.13
C ASN A 80 -11.97 21.17 -3.06
N ALA A 81 -13.00 20.40 -3.46
CA ALA A 81 -12.94 18.94 -3.53
C ALA A 81 -11.83 18.49 -4.50
N LEU A 82 -11.76 19.09 -5.70
CA LEU A 82 -10.68 18.83 -6.66
C LEU A 82 -9.29 19.09 -6.06
N GLY A 83 -9.11 20.22 -5.36
CA GLY A 83 -7.82 20.56 -4.73
C GLY A 83 -7.39 19.53 -3.69
N ILE A 84 -8.31 19.06 -2.82
CA ILE A 84 -8.06 18.02 -1.83
C ILE A 84 -7.69 16.70 -2.53
N LYS A 85 -8.44 16.29 -3.54
CA LYS A 85 -8.17 15.04 -4.29
C LYS A 85 -6.85 15.11 -5.04
N LEU A 86 -6.56 16.23 -5.70
CA LEU A 86 -5.30 16.42 -6.41
C LEU A 86 -4.09 16.26 -5.48
N VAL A 87 -4.12 16.88 -4.29
CA VAL A 87 -3.03 16.75 -3.32
C VAL A 87 -2.88 15.28 -2.86
N SER A 88 -3.99 14.58 -2.64
CA SER A 88 -3.97 13.15 -2.29
C SER A 88 -3.34 12.30 -3.41
N GLU A 89 -3.75 12.49 -4.65
CA GLU A 89 -3.24 11.75 -5.80
C GLU A 89 -1.75 12.05 -6.08
N VAL A 90 -1.36 13.35 -6.00
CA VAL A 90 0.06 13.74 -6.15
C VAL A 90 0.93 13.13 -5.06
N ALA A 91 0.46 13.10 -3.82
CA ALA A 91 1.20 12.45 -2.73
C ALA A 91 1.37 10.94 -2.98
N GLN A 92 0.33 10.26 -3.46
CA GLN A 92 0.41 8.84 -3.82
C GLN A 92 1.38 8.60 -4.99
N GLU A 93 1.28 9.41 -6.05
CA GLU A 93 2.18 9.30 -7.20
C GLU A 93 3.65 9.58 -6.82
N PHE A 94 3.90 10.60 -5.99
CA PHE A 94 5.23 10.88 -5.46
C PHE A 94 5.80 9.70 -4.65
N LEU A 95 4.99 9.08 -3.79
CA LEU A 95 5.40 7.90 -3.03
C LEU A 95 5.70 6.71 -3.94
N LYS A 96 4.86 6.49 -4.97
CA LYS A 96 5.08 5.47 -6.00
C LYS A 96 6.42 5.68 -6.71
N GLN A 97 6.68 6.88 -7.23
CA GLN A 97 7.93 7.20 -7.93
C GLN A 97 9.15 7.07 -7.01
N LYS A 98 9.04 7.48 -5.74
CA LYS A 98 10.10 7.32 -4.76
C LYS A 98 10.42 5.85 -4.49
N THR A 99 9.42 4.98 -4.45
CA THR A 99 9.61 3.54 -4.23
C THR A 99 10.19 2.87 -5.48
N VAL A 100 9.68 3.21 -6.67
CA VAL A 100 10.22 2.68 -7.94
C VAL A 100 11.65 3.19 -8.20
N ALA A 101 11.99 4.40 -7.77
CA ALA A 101 13.35 4.94 -7.88
C ALA A 101 14.34 4.33 -6.87
N LYS A 102 13.89 3.56 -5.87
CA LYS A 102 14.79 2.87 -4.95
C LYS A 102 15.35 1.62 -5.62
N PRO A 103 16.68 1.44 -5.59
CA PRO A 103 17.36 0.39 -6.37
C PRO A 103 17.07 -1.03 -5.89
N ALA A 104 16.49 -1.26 -4.71
CA ALA A 104 16.16 -2.61 -4.26
C ALA A 104 15.08 -2.61 -3.18
N TYR A 105 14.13 -3.53 -3.27
CA TYR A 105 13.24 -3.88 -2.16
C TYR A 105 14.06 -4.41 -0.97
N LYS A 106 13.92 -3.78 0.19
CA LYS A 106 14.72 -4.10 1.37
C LYS A 106 13.92 -4.69 2.52
N SER A 107 12.63 -4.42 2.62
CA SER A 107 11.82 -4.92 3.73
C SER A 107 10.31 -4.86 3.47
N ALA A 108 9.55 -5.76 4.14
CA ALA A 108 8.09 -5.72 4.17
C ALA A 108 7.55 -4.36 4.66
N ARG A 109 8.26 -3.73 5.60
CA ARG A 109 7.92 -2.42 6.12
C ARG A 109 7.91 -1.32 5.05
N GLU A 110 8.87 -1.32 4.13
CA GLU A 110 8.90 -0.32 3.05
C GLU A 110 7.70 -0.46 2.10
N ILE A 111 7.29 -1.69 1.77
CA ILE A 111 6.10 -1.93 0.95
C ILE A 111 4.83 -1.57 1.71
N PHE A 112 4.75 -1.93 3.00
CA PHE A 112 3.64 -1.52 3.84
C PHE A 112 3.50 0.01 3.87
N ASP A 113 4.56 0.75 4.19
CA ASP A 113 4.54 2.21 4.29
C ASP A 113 4.14 2.85 2.95
N TYR A 114 4.57 2.28 1.83
CA TYR A 114 4.21 2.75 0.49
C TYR A 114 2.74 2.49 0.15
N LEU A 115 2.26 1.26 0.32
CA LEU A 115 0.91 0.87 -0.10
C LEU A 115 -0.17 1.18 0.95
N TYR A 116 0.21 1.33 2.20
CA TYR A 116 -0.72 1.51 3.32
C TYR A 116 -1.74 2.62 3.08
N HIS A 117 -1.31 3.80 2.61
CA HIS A 117 -2.19 4.93 2.36
C HIS A 117 -3.20 4.71 1.23
N SER A 118 -2.86 3.88 0.25
CA SER A 118 -3.73 3.59 -0.89
C SER A 118 -4.64 2.37 -0.69
N MET A 119 -4.32 1.50 0.27
CA MET A 119 -5.01 0.23 0.44
C MET A 119 -5.82 0.10 1.73
N ARG A 120 -5.42 0.76 2.82
CA ARG A 120 -6.05 0.55 4.14
C ARG A 120 -7.53 0.96 4.22
N ASP A 121 -7.94 2.00 3.48
CA ASP A 121 -9.29 2.56 3.54
C ASP A 121 -10.23 1.97 2.45
N LEU A 122 -9.75 0.97 1.70
CA LEU A 122 -10.54 0.29 0.70
C LEU A 122 -11.62 -0.55 1.37
N LYS A 123 -12.89 -0.33 0.97
CA LYS A 123 -14.05 -1.08 1.47
C LYS A 123 -14.14 -2.52 0.93
N LYS A 124 -13.31 -2.83 -0.05
CA LYS A 124 -13.21 -4.16 -0.67
C LYS A 124 -11.76 -4.61 -0.66
N GLU A 125 -11.57 -5.91 -0.60
CA GLU A 125 -10.24 -6.48 -0.77
C GLU A 125 -9.72 -6.21 -2.18
N VAL A 126 -8.46 -5.81 -2.27
CA VAL A 126 -7.72 -5.64 -3.52
C VAL A 126 -6.44 -6.41 -3.40
N PHE A 127 -6.23 -7.33 -4.34
CA PHE A 127 -5.01 -8.11 -4.44
C PHE A 127 -4.07 -7.49 -5.48
N LYS A 128 -2.87 -7.13 -5.05
CA LYS A 128 -1.82 -6.55 -5.88
C LYS A 128 -0.62 -7.47 -5.97
N VAL A 129 0.07 -7.38 -7.10
CA VAL A 129 1.36 -8.04 -7.29
C VAL A 129 2.40 -6.98 -7.66
N ILE A 130 3.52 -7.01 -6.96
CA ILE A 130 4.71 -6.22 -7.25
C ILE A 130 5.68 -7.11 -7.99
N TYR A 131 6.06 -6.71 -9.18
CA TYR A 131 7.01 -7.42 -10.05
C TYR A 131 8.41 -6.86 -9.87
N LEU A 132 9.38 -7.75 -9.68
CA LEU A 132 10.76 -7.37 -9.40
C LEU A 132 11.72 -8.00 -10.41
N ASP A 133 12.79 -7.27 -10.73
CA ASP A 133 13.90 -7.75 -11.54
C ASP A 133 14.93 -8.57 -10.71
N SER A 134 16.04 -8.97 -11.34
CA SER A 134 17.11 -9.73 -10.71
C SER A 134 17.86 -8.97 -9.61
N GLN A 135 17.69 -7.66 -9.51
CA GLN A 135 18.27 -6.80 -8.48
C GLN A 135 17.22 -6.43 -7.41
N ASN A 136 16.06 -7.07 -7.44
CA ASN A 136 14.89 -6.76 -6.60
C ASN A 136 14.38 -5.32 -6.79
N GLN A 137 14.60 -4.71 -7.96
CA GLN A 137 14.02 -3.41 -8.31
C GLN A 137 12.60 -3.61 -8.80
N ILE A 138 11.72 -2.68 -8.42
CA ILE A 138 10.30 -2.74 -8.82
C ILE A 138 10.20 -2.42 -10.32
N ILE A 139 9.72 -3.39 -11.10
CA ILE A 139 9.39 -3.24 -12.52
C ILE A 139 8.01 -2.58 -12.66
N ASP A 140 7.01 -3.14 -11.96
CA ASP A 140 5.62 -2.66 -12.00
C ASP A 140 4.83 -3.16 -10.80
N ILE A 141 3.63 -2.57 -10.59
CA ILE A 141 2.66 -2.96 -9.57
C ILE A 141 1.28 -3.04 -10.22
N ALA A 142 0.67 -4.22 -10.22
CA ALA A 142 -0.64 -4.42 -10.83
C ALA A 142 -1.69 -4.90 -9.82
N ASP A 143 -2.94 -4.43 -10.04
CA ASP A 143 -4.12 -4.98 -9.38
C ASP A 143 -4.54 -6.25 -10.13
N ILE A 144 -4.55 -7.38 -9.46
CA ILE A 144 -4.96 -8.68 -10.05
C ILE A 144 -6.44 -8.94 -9.78
N ALA A 145 -6.93 -8.63 -8.59
CA ALA A 145 -8.33 -8.83 -8.25
C ALA A 145 -8.87 -7.70 -7.39
N LYS A 146 -10.19 -7.39 -7.54
CA LYS A 146 -10.93 -6.42 -6.74
C LYS A 146 -12.29 -7.02 -6.34
N GLY A 147 -12.56 -7.08 -5.05
CA GLY A 147 -13.79 -7.62 -4.49
C GLY A 147 -13.51 -8.58 -3.36
N THR A 148 -14.50 -9.33 -2.88
CA THR A 148 -14.26 -10.44 -1.96
C THR A 148 -13.29 -11.43 -2.61
N VAL A 149 -12.14 -11.65 -1.97
CA VAL A 149 -11.20 -12.72 -2.36
C VAL A 149 -11.81 -14.04 -1.90
N ASP A 150 -12.99 -14.36 -2.47
CA ASP A 150 -13.60 -15.67 -2.28
C ASP A 150 -12.86 -16.70 -3.13
N ARG A 151 -12.96 -17.97 -2.78
CA ARG A 151 -12.25 -19.07 -3.45
C ARG A 151 -12.38 -18.96 -4.99
N GLY A 152 -11.32 -18.45 -5.65
CA GLY A 152 -11.26 -18.30 -7.11
C GLY A 152 -11.04 -16.87 -7.63
N ALA A 153 -11.03 -15.83 -6.78
CA ALA A 153 -10.83 -14.45 -7.22
C ALA A 153 -9.37 -14.16 -7.65
N VAL A 154 -8.38 -14.88 -7.11
CA VAL A 154 -6.97 -14.79 -7.52
C VAL A 154 -6.53 -16.14 -8.02
N SER A 155 -6.18 -16.22 -9.30
CA SER A 155 -5.67 -17.42 -9.93
C SER A 155 -4.14 -17.39 -9.97
N ALA A 156 -3.50 -18.44 -9.47
CA ALA A 156 -2.05 -18.59 -9.59
C ALA A 156 -1.59 -18.53 -11.06
N ARG A 157 -2.42 -19.02 -12.00
CA ARG A 157 -2.17 -18.91 -13.42
C ARG A 157 -2.10 -17.45 -13.90
N GLU A 158 -3.08 -16.62 -13.54
CA GLU A 158 -3.12 -15.20 -13.95
C GLU A 158 -1.93 -14.42 -13.39
N VAL A 159 -1.56 -14.68 -12.13
CA VAL A 159 -0.38 -14.05 -11.51
C VAL A 159 0.89 -14.44 -12.26
N MET A 160 1.07 -15.73 -12.57
CA MET A 160 2.27 -16.20 -13.29
C MET A 160 2.31 -15.73 -14.75
N GLU A 161 1.18 -15.72 -15.45
CA GLU A 161 1.10 -15.14 -16.80
C GLU A 161 1.47 -13.65 -16.79
N SER A 162 1.01 -12.92 -15.78
CA SER A 162 1.36 -11.51 -15.59
C SER A 162 2.84 -11.33 -15.27
N ALA A 163 3.41 -12.17 -14.39
CA ALA A 163 4.83 -12.14 -14.06
C ALA A 163 5.73 -12.35 -15.28
N ILE A 164 5.36 -13.29 -16.16
CA ILE A 164 6.09 -13.54 -17.42
C ILE A 164 6.01 -12.32 -18.33
N ARG A 165 4.84 -11.71 -18.51
CA ARG A 165 4.68 -10.50 -19.33
C ARG A 165 5.55 -9.34 -18.85
N HIS A 166 5.78 -9.22 -17.55
CA HIS A 166 6.65 -8.20 -16.95
C HIS A 166 8.12 -8.61 -16.92
N ASN A 167 8.49 -9.81 -17.41
CA ASN A 167 9.84 -10.38 -17.26
C ASN A 167 10.32 -10.37 -15.79
N ALA A 168 9.41 -10.59 -14.84
CA ALA A 168 9.72 -10.58 -13.43
C ALA A 168 10.54 -11.82 -13.03
N ILE A 169 11.55 -11.61 -12.20
CA ILE A 169 12.34 -12.68 -11.58
C ILE A 169 11.78 -13.03 -10.21
N SER A 170 11.18 -12.05 -9.53
CA SER A 170 10.53 -12.29 -8.24
C SER A 170 9.28 -11.43 -8.06
N LEU A 171 8.44 -11.83 -7.12
CA LEU A 171 7.15 -11.24 -6.81
C LEU A 171 7.03 -10.93 -5.32
N ILE A 172 6.30 -9.86 -5.00
CA ILE A 172 5.71 -9.65 -3.69
C ILE A 172 4.20 -9.54 -3.88
N LEU A 173 3.46 -10.30 -3.09
CA LEU A 173 2.00 -10.30 -3.06
C LEU A 173 1.55 -9.33 -1.98
N VAL A 174 0.50 -8.56 -2.23
CA VAL A 174 -0.04 -7.62 -1.24
C VAL A 174 -1.55 -7.60 -1.34
N HIS A 175 -2.26 -7.72 -0.23
CA HIS A 175 -3.69 -7.42 -0.19
C HIS A 175 -4.08 -6.70 1.10
N ASN A 176 -5.25 -6.08 1.13
CA ASN A 176 -5.79 -5.42 2.30
C ASN A 176 -6.97 -6.20 2.88
N HIS A 177 -7.09 -6.20 4.20
CA HIS A 177 -8.29 -6.65 4.90
C HIS A 177 -9.15 -5.45 5.32
N PRO A 178 -10.35 -5.26 4.76
CA PRO A 178 -11.27 -4.19 5.15
C PRO A 178 -11.69 -4.24 6.62
N SER A 179 -11.58 -5.41 7.27
CA SER A 179 -11.82 -5.57 8.71
C SER A 179 -10.77 -4.85 9.58
N GLY A 180 -9.62 -4.47 8.99
CA GLY A 180 -8.48 -3.91 9.73
C GLY A 180 -7.62 -4.93 10.45
N ASN A 181 -8.02 -6.22 10.54
CA ASN A 181 -7.18 -7.28 11.08
C ASN A 181 -6.29 -7.88 9.97
N PRO A 182 -4.93 -7.82 10.06
CA PRO A 182 -4.04 -8.34 9.05
C PRO A 182 -3.80 -9.86 9.13
N GLU A 183 -4.40 -10.57 10.09
CA GLU A 183 -4.26 -12.02 10.17
C GLU A 183 -4.73 -12.69 8.89
N PRO A 184 -3.90 -13.53 8.25
CA PRO A 184 -4.26 -14.17 7.01
C PRO A 184 -5.36 -15.21 7.20
N SER A 185 -6.22 -15.33 6.22
CA SER A 185 -7.20 -16.41 6.13
C SER A 185 -6.54 -17.70 5.61
N GLN A 186 -7.25 -18.83 5.72
CA GLN A 186 -6.83 -20.09 5.09
C GLN A 186 -6.72 -19.95 3.56
N SER A 187 -7.56 -19.11 2.95
CA SER A 187 -7.50 -18.84 1.51
C SER A 187 -6.21 -18.07 1.15
N ASP A 188 -5.76 -17.14 1.99
CA ASP A 188 -4.51 -16.41 1.78
C ASP A 188 -3.30 -17.32 1.91
N GLU A 189 -3.31 -18.23 2.90
CA GLU A 189 -2.27 -19.24 3.02
C GLU A 189 -2.23 -20.18 1.80
N GLN A 190 -3.40 -20.63 1.33
CA GLN A 190 -3.48 -21.54 0.20
C GLN A 190 -2.99 -20.88 -1.10
N ILE A 191 -3.47 -19.68 -1.43
CA ILE A 191 -3.01 -18.97 -2.64
C ILE A 191 -1.52 -18.63 -2.59
N THR A 192 -1.01 -18.28 -1.41
CA THR A 192 0.42 -18.03 -1.22
C THR A 192 1.24 -19.28 -1.50
N ARG A 193 0.83 -20.40 -0.92
CA ARG A 193 1.47 -21.70 -1.14
C ARG A 193 1.44 -22.12 -2.62
N ASP A 194 0.29 -21.97 -3.27
CA ASP A 194 0.12 -22.32 -4.69
C ASP A 194 1.03 -21.43 -5.57
N LEU A 195 1.16 -20.14 -5.24
CA LEU A 195 2.05 -19.21 -5.95
C LEU A 195 3.52 -19.52 -5.71
N VAL A 196 3.93 -19.89 -4.50
CA VAL A 196 5.30 -20.34 -4.20
C VAL A 196 5.63 -21.60 -5.00
N PHE A 197 4.70 -22.54 -5.08
CA PHE A 197 4.89 -23.79 -5.85
C PHE A 197 4.95 -23.53 -7.35
N ALA A 198 4.02 -22.74 -7.90
CA ALA A 198 4.01 -22.36 -9.31
C ALA A 198 5.30 -21.58 -9.66
N GLY A 199 5.68 -20.63 -8.83
CA GLY A 199 6.91 -19.87 -8.97
C GLY A 199 8.17 -20.74 -8.91
N GLY A 200 8.19 -21.73 -8.02
CA GLY A 200 9.28 -22.72 -7.94
C GLY A 200 9.44 -23.59 -9.20
N ILE A 201 8.33 -23.85 -9.92
CA ILE A 201 8.36 -24.54 -11.22
C ILE A 201 8.86 -23.57 -12.31
N MET A 202 8.38 -22.34 -12.32
CA MET A 202 8.62 -21.35 -13.36
C MET A 202 9.90 -20.52 -13.13
N GLN A 203 10.61 -20.75 -12.03
CA GLN A 203 11.81 -20.00 -11.62
C GLN A 203 11.51 -18.51 -11.36
N ILE A 204 10.31 -18.18 -10.86
CA ILE A 204 9.88 -16.86 -10.43
C ILE A 204 9.64 -16.93 -8.93
N ARG A 205 10.46 -16.27 -8.12
CA ARG A 205 10.37 -16.39 -6.66
C ARG A 205 9.25 -15.52 -6.08
N VAL A 206 8.49 -16.04 -5.13
CA VAL A 206 7.64 -15.24 -4.25
C VAL A 206 8.48 -14.86 -3.02
N LEU A 207 8.82 -13.57 -2.88
CA LEU A 207 9.66 -13.11 -1.78
C LEU A 207 8.87 -12.87 -0.51
N ASP A 208 7.63 -12.39 -0.62
CA ASP A 208 6.74 -12.14 0.51
C ASP A 208 5.28 -12.11 0.07
N HIS A 209 4.38 -12.25 1.04
CA HIS A 209 2.98 -11.88 0.96
C HIS A 209 2.63 -11.00 2.16
N ILE A 210 2.19 -9.78 1.89
CA ILE A 210 1.93 -8.76 2.91
C ILE A 210 0.43 -8.51 2.98
N VAL A 211 -0.17 -8.75 4.15
CA VAL A 211 -1.58 -8.44 4.42
C VAL A 211 -1.66 -7.12 5.18
N ILE A 212 -2.34 -6.14 4.61
CA ILE A 212 -2.47 -4.79 5.18
C ILE A 212 -3.75 -4.70 6.01
N GLY A 213 -3.58 -4.42 7.30
CA GLY A 213 -4.66 -4.09 8.24
C GLY A 213 -4.64 -2.63 8.69
N GLU A 214 -5.35 -2.33 9.77
CA GLU A 214 -5.36 -0.99 10.34
C GLU A 214 -4.11 -0.72 11.19
N ASN A 215 -3.24 0.18 10.74
CA ASN A 215 -1.96 0.57 11.35
C ASN A 215 -0.96 -0.59 11.57
N LYS A 216 -1.18 -1.74 10.96
CA LYS A 216 -0.35 -2.94 11.08
C LYS A 216 -0.43 -3.79 9.82
N TYR A 217 0.52 -4.69 9.67
CA TYR A 217 0.57 -5.65 8.58
C TYR A 217 1.01 -7.01 9.10
N TYR A 218 0.73 -8.04 8.32
CA TYR A 218 1.28 -9.38 8.46
C TYR A 218 2.19 -9.66 7.26
N SER A 219 3.35 -10.26 7.48
CA SER A 219 4.28 -10.66 6.43
C SER A 219 4.56 -12.16 6.53
N PHE A 220 4.24 -12.89 5.48
CA PHE A 220 4.47 -14.33 5.40
C PHE A 220 5.98 -14.67 5.44
N ALA A 221 6.83 -13.79 4.93
CA ALA A 221 8.27 -14.00 4.99
C ALA A 221 8.81 -13.84 6.41
N VAL A 222 8.38 -12.78 7.13
CA VAL A 222 8.80 -12.54 8.53
C VAL A 222 8.35 -13.69 9.44
N GLU A 223 7.16 -14.24 9.20
CA GLU A 223 6.61 -15.38 9.94
C GLU A 223 7.18 -16.74 9.47
N GLY A 224 8.12 -16.75 8.51
CA GLY A 224 8.78 -17.96 8.03
C GLY A 224 7.92 -18.87 7.13
N LEU A 225 6.72 -18.41 6.73
CA LEU A 225 5.79 -19.21 5.92
C LEU A 225 6.26 -19.35 4.47
N ILE A 226 6.90 -18.34 3.90
CA ILE A 226 7.47 -18.45 2.54
C ILE A 226 8.55 -19.53 2.51
N GLU A 227 9.50 -19.51 3.45
CA GLU A 227 10.57 -20.52 3.55
C GLU A 227 9.99 -21.93 3.78
N LYS A 228 8.96 -22.06 4.61
CA LYS A 228 8.23 -23.31 4.83
C LYS A 228 7.67 -23.85 3.52
N TYR A 229 6.96 -23.02 2.73
CA TYR A 229 6.35 -23.45 1.47
C TYR A 229 7.40 -23.78 0.40
N GLU A 230 8.51 -23.05 0.34
CA GLU A 230 9.66 -23.39 -0.51
C GLU A 230 10.24 -24.78 -0.11
N GLY A 231 10.35 -25.06 1.19
CA GLY A 231 10.77 -26.36 1.73
C GLY A 231 9.81 -27.48 1.36
N ASP A 232 8.48 -27.27 1.53
CA ASP A 232 7.44 -28.24 1.14
C ASP A 232 7.51 -28.56 -0.37
N PHE A 233 7.73 -27.56 -1.21
CA PHE A 233 7.88 -27.74 -2.65
C PHE A 233 9.12 -28.58 -3.00
N LEU A 234 10.26 -28.30 -2.35
CA LEU A 234 11.48 -29.08 -2.54
C LEU A 234 11.33 -30.53 -2.11
N ASP A 235 10.64 -30.77 -0.99
CA ASP A 235 10.39 -32.14 -0.51
C ASP A 235 9.48 -32.90 -1.46
N LEU A 236 8.48 -32.25 -2.08
CA LEU A 236 7.67 -32.86 -3.14
C LEU A 236 8.51 -33.23 -4.38
N LYS A 237 9.38 -32.31 -4.84
CA LYS A 237 10.29 -32.57 -5.98
C LYS A 237 11.29 -33.68 -5.72
N LEU A 238 11.73 -33.83 -4.47
CA LEU A 238 12.75 -34.79 -4.08
C LEU A 238 12.18 -36.12 -3.57
N LYS A 239 10.85 -36.28 -3.60
CA LYS A 239 10.18 -37.54 -3.21
C LYS A 239 10.71 -38.69 -4.07
N GLY A 240 11.35 -39.67 -3.42
CA GLY A 240 12.00 -40.80 -4.11
C GLY A 240 13.47 -40.63 -4.48
N VAL A 241 14.08 -39.46 -4.25
CA VAL A 241 15.51 -39.23 -4.46
C VAL A 241 16.28 -39.56 -3.18
N SER A 242 17.50 -40.14 -3.29
CA SER A 242 18.33 -40.50 -2.15
C SER A 242 18.71 -39.28 -1.31
N GLU A 243 18.89 -39.47 0.01
CA GLU A 243 19.14 -38.38 0.97
C GLU A 243 20.41 -37.54 0.64
N ALA A 244 21.45 -38.20 0.10
CA ALA A 244 22.65 -37.51 -0.36
C ALA A 244 22.39 -36.53 -1.53
N LYS A 245 21.52 -36.93 -2.50
CA LYS A 245 21.11 -36.06 -3.60
C LYS A 245 20.18 -34.93 -3.12
N ARG A 246 19.34 -35.18 -2.09
CA ARG A 246 18.48 -34.14 -1.47
C ARG A 246 19.32 -32.99 -0.89
N ARG A 247 20.41 -33.29 -0.16
CA ARG A 247 21.31 -32.28 0.43
C ARG A 247 21.98 -31.43 -0.65
N LEU A 248 22.45 -32.05 -1.73
CA LEU A 248 23.09 -31.35 -2.85
C LEU A 248 22.12 -30.42 -3.61
N TYR A 249 20.89 -30.83 -3.77
CA TYR A 249 19.87 -30.04 -4.46
C TYR A 249 19.42 -28.85 -3.61
N ARG A 250 19.19 -29.03 -2.28
CA ARG A 250 18.88 -27.93 -1.34
C ARG A 250 19.99 -26.87 -1.34
N ALA A 251 21.26 -27.26 -1.33
CA ALA A 251 22.38 -26.33 -1.36
C ALA A 251 22.50 -25.53 -2.67
N LYS A 252 21.96 -26.04 -3.79
CA LYS A 252 21.97 -25.37 -5.10
C LYS A 252 20.78 -24.46 -5.35
N VAL A 253 19.61 -24.78 -4.76
CA VAL A 253 18.34 -24.11 -5.04
C VAL A 253 18.01 -23.05 -3.99
N LEU A 254 18.44 -23.26 -2.75
CA LEU A 254 18.35 -22.28 -1.68
C LEU A 254 19.74 -21.62 -1.56
N PRO A 255 19.95 -20.38 -2.03
CA PRO A 255 21.19 -19.69 -1.79
C PRO A 255 21.42 -19.56 -0.29
N PRO A 256 22.69 -19.63 0.20
CA PRO A 256 22.98 -19.42 1.61
C PRO A 256 22.52 -18.02 2.00
N GLU A 257 21.53 -17.99 2.90
CA GLU A 257 21.24 -16.88 3.81
C GLU A 257 21.25 -15.46 3.21
N LEU A 258 20.18 -15.10 2.53
CA LEU A 258 19.67 -13.74 2.66
C LEU A 258 18.90 -13.69 4.00
N HIS A 259 19.65 -13.62 5.10
CA HIS A 259 19.09 -13.31 6.40
C HIS A 259 18.44 -11.93 6.35
N TRP A 260 17.14 -11.93 6.32
CA TRP A 260 16.35 -10.78 6.68
C TRP A 260 16.61 -10.51 8.17
N ARG A 261 17.41 -9.52 8.49
CA ARG A 261 17.45 -8.98 9.84
C ARG A 261 16.31 -7.96 9.96
N PRO A 262 15.55 -8.02 11.10
CA PRO A 262 14.42 -7.12 11.36
C PRO A 262 14.83 -5.65 11.45
#